data_a796590340a55d1f2a393e20f5ff5c4b
#
_entry.id   a796590340a55d1f2a393e20f5ff5c4b
#
_cell.length_a   1.000
_cell.length_b   1.000
_cell.length_c   1.000
_cell.angle_alpha   90.00
_cell.angle_beta   90.00
_cell.angle_gamma   90.00
#
_symmetry.space_group_name_H-M   'P 1'
#
loop_
_entity.id
_entity.type
_entity.pdbx_description
1 polymer ?
#
loop_
_entity_poly.entity_id
_entity_poly.type
_entity_poly.pdbx_seq_one_letter_code
_entity_poly.pdbx_strand_id
1 'polypeptide(L)'
;MASRFGALIEIDSSSAVTEPAAVAYKDWSRTGNLPDELTQEGPAVPLEEFSGTRTPATPQDVESAPQTPREAPASPVNLVTSLTNPPQNRWRFISSCLMFFAHGMSDSAPGALIPYIEKAYNIQYAVVSMIFVANAVGFITAAPLTHLLDTRLGRSKTVMLCMSLLIAGYVAILVHPPFGVVVVSYFVIGLGLATMLSLNNVFLANLDKGTEILGLAHGAYGIGGTVAPLIATAMASNGIRWSYFFSINIAVSLVNVFYGGWVFRNYEKDNPLQLMTSLQRTASHREDGALVRKKSPLKDAVKNTVTLLGALFIF
;
A
#
# COMPACT_ATOMS: atom_id res chain seq x y z
N MET A 1 0.23 37.42 49.55
CA MET A 1 -0.89 36.53 49.29
C MET A 1 -0.37 35.37 48.44
N ALA A 2 0.30 34.47 49.09
CA ALA A 2 0.73 33.19 48.49
C ALA A 2 0.11 32.11 49.37
N SER A 3 -0.61 31.21 48.80
CA SER A 3 -1.09 29.93 49.28
C SER A 3 -2.51 29.67 48.79
N ARG A 4 -2.60 28.86 47.76
CA ARG A 4 -3.71 27.93 47.50
C ARG A 4 -3.57 27.33 46.07
N PHE A 5 -2.51 26.54 45.84
CA PHE A 5 -2.48 25.55 44.76
C PHE A 5 -1.46 24.46 45.15
N GLY A 6 -1.84 23.70 46.17
CA GLY A 6 -1.08 22.55 46.58
C GLY A 6 -2.01 21.57 47.29
N ALA A 7 -2.84 20.88 46.56
CA ALA A 7 -3.53 19.67 46.96
C ALA A 7 -4.37 19.19 45.74
N LEU A 8 -3.94 18.13 45.15
CA LEU A 8 -4.72 17.15 44.41
C LEU A 8 -3.86 16.44 43.35
N ILE A 9 -2.98 15.59 43.79
CA ILE A 9 -2.67 14.32 43.11
C ILE A 9 -1.94 13.48 44.17
N GLU A 10 -2.71 12.84 45.02
CA GLU A 10 -2.27 11.69 45.79
C GLU A 10 -2.50 10.50 44.89
N ILE A 11 -1.43 9.99 44.28
CA ILE A 11 -1.48 8.74 43.49
C ILE A 11 -1.41 7.60 44.50
N ASP A 12 -2.55 6.97 44.74
CA ASP A 12 -2.66 5.73 45.51
C ASP A 12 -1.90 4.61 44.77
N SER A 13 -0.76 4.19 45.32
CA SER A 13 0.16 3.21 44.79
C SER A 13 -0.18 1.76 45.21
N SER A 14 -1.47 1.44 45.40
CA SER A 14 -1.93 0.10 45.80
C SER A 14 -2.95 -0.52 44.85
N SER A 15 -2.72 -0.49 43.57
CA SER A 15 -3.38 -1.43 42.64
C SER A 15 -2.34 -2.38 42.07
N ALA A 16 -2.37 -3.60 42.59
CA ALA A 16 -1.58 -4.73 42.09
C ALA A 16 -1.80 -4.88 40.58
N VAL A 17 -0.73 -4.71 39.81
CA VAL A 17 -0.68 -5.06 38.41
C VAL A 17 -0.79 -6.57 38.33
N THR A 18 -1.96 -7.09 37.99
CA THR A 18 -2.15 -8.47 37.57
C THR A 18 -1.43 -8.64 36.24
N GLU A 19 -0.35 -9.38 36.24
CA GLU A 19 0.34 -9.86 35.03
C GLU A 19 -0.68 -10.51 34.08
N PRO A 20 -0.71 -10.14 32.78
CA PRO A 20 -1.50 -10.87 31.82
C PRO A 20 -0.94 -12.30 31.68
N ALA A 21 -1.80 -13.29 31.87
CA ALA A 21 -1.47 -14.68 31.71
C ALA A 21 -0.74 -14.92 30.38
N ALA A 22 0.46 -15.49 30.47
CA ALA A 22 1.26 -15.89 29.32
C ALA A 22 0.43 -16.85 28.46
N VAL A 23 0.10 -16.42 27.26
CA VAL A 23 -0.47 -17.29 26.22
C VAL A 23 0.63 -18.29 25.84
N ALA A 24 0.46 -19.54 26.28
CA ALA A 24 1.36 -20.61 25.95
C ALA A 24 1.41 -20.80 24.43
N TYR A 25 2.52 -20.43 23.84
CA TYR A 25 2.84 -20.70 22.43
C TYR A 25 3.09 -22.21 22.31
N LYS A 26 2.16 -22.93 21.69
CA LYS A 26 2.27 -24.37 21.50
C LYS A 26 3.35 -24.64 20.46
N ASP A 27 4.51 -25.12 20.97
CA ASP A 27 5.63 -25.54 20.14
C ASP A 27 5.25 -26.78 19.33
N TRP A 28 5.18 -26.62 18.00
CA TRP A 28 4.81 -27.68 17.03
C TRP A 28 5.99 -28.55 16.61
N SER A 29 7.15 -28.43 17.23
CA SER A 29 8.37 -29.14 16.82
C SER A 29 8.67 -30.43 17.55
N ARG A 30 7.81 -30.92 18.47
CA ARG A 30 7.98 -32.19 19.17
C ARG A 30 6.64 -32.88 19.41
N THR A 31 6.30 -33.82 18.55
CA THR A 31 5.84 -35.18 18.93
C THR A 31 5.47 -35.95 17.66
N GLY A 32 6.39 -36.80 17.23
CA GLY A 32 5.99 -38.01 16.52
C GLY A 32 5.33 -38.94 17.54
N ASN A 33 4.03 -39.06 17.52
CA ASN A 33 3.23 -40.20 17.93
C ASN A 33 1.77 -39.83 17.64
N LEU A 34 1.24 -40.33 16.51
CA LEU A 34 -0.21 -40.39 16.30
C LEU A 34 -0.81 -41.45 17.22
N PRO A 35 -1.96 -41.20 17.83
CA PRO A 35 -2.74 -42.25 18.49
C PRO A 35 -3.32 -43.23 17.46
N ASP A 36 -3.14 -44.51 17.75
CA ASP A 36 -3.67 -45.71 17.04
C ASP A 36 -5.21 -45.85 17.18
N GLU A 37 -5.98 -44.94 16.65
CA GLU A 37 -7.45 -45.08 16.64
C GLU A 37 -8.09 -44.44 15.43
N LEU A 38 -7.76 -44.90 14.24
CA LEU A 38 -8.55 -44.68 13.00
C LEU A 38 -8.15 -45.68 11.90
N THR A 39 -8.01 -46.96 12.27
CA THR A 39 -8.11 -48.07 11.34
C THR A 39 -9.52 -48.65 11.37
N GLN A 40 -10.48 -47.97 10.77
CA GLN A 40 -11.69 -48.60 10.29
C GLN A 40 -11.59 -48.78 8.79
N GLU A 41 -11.35 -50.06 8.42
CA GLU A 41 -11.44 -50.52 7.03
C GLU A 41 -12.87 -50.32 6.51
N GLY A 42 -13.01 -49.42 5.55
CA GLY A 42 -14.20 -49.34 4.72
C GLY A 42 -14.17 -50.45 3.65
N PRO A 43 -15.33 -50.98 3.21
CA PRO A 43 -15.40 -52.15 2.35
C PRO A 43 -14.80 -51.90 1.00
N ALA A 44 -13.97 -52.85 0.53
CA ALA A 44 -13.34 -52.89 -0.77
C ALA A 44 -14.39 -52.91 -1.89
N VAL A 45 -14.29 -51.97 -2.81
CA VAL A 45 -15.07 -51.99 -4.05
C VAL A 45 -14.33 -52.88 -5.06
N PRO A 46 -14.96 -53.91 -5.66
CA PRO A 46 -14.33 -54.78 -6.62
C PRO A 46 -14.06 -54.02 -7.94
N LEU A 47 -12.84 -54.13 -8.41
CA LEU A 47 -12.47 -53.74 -9.78
C LEU A 47 -13.10 -54.78 -10.76
N GLU A 48 -14.10 -54.35 -11.52
CA GLU A 48 -14.59 -55.13 -12.66
C GLU A 48 -13.52 -55.16 -13.77
N GLU A 49 -13.16 -56.38 -14.09
CA GLU A 49 -12.30 -56.79 -15.18
C GLU A 49 -12.99 -56.49 -16.53
N PHE A 50 -12.52 -55.52 -17.28
CA PHE A 50 -12.95 -55.25 -18.65
C PHE A 50 -12.18 -56.17 -19.60
N SER A 51 -12.77 -57.35 -19.87
CA SER A 51 -12.37 -58.26 -20.93
C SER A 51 -12.94 -57.77 -22.26
N GLY A 52 -12.09 -57.31 -23.14
CA GLY A 52 -12.44 -56.85 -24.48
C GLY A 52 -11.49 -57.40 -25.56
N THR A 53 -11.85 -58.52 -26.07
CA THR A 53 -11.63 -59.17 -27.40
C THR A 53 -10.53 -58.67 -28.34
N ARG A 54 -9.75 -59.66 -28.71
CA ARG A 54 -8.72 -59.75 -29.72
C ARG A 54 -9.10 -59.26 -31.12
N THR A 55 -8.12 -58.70 -31.83
CA THR A 55 -7.91 -58.97 -33.25
C THR A 55 -6.39 -58.97 -33.56
N PRO A 56 -5.93 -59.83 -34.53
CA PRO A 56 -4.51 -60.18 -34.62
C PRO A 56 -3.69 -59.24 -35.51
N ALA A 57 -2.40 -59.30 -35.23
CA ALA A 57 -1.30 -58.56 -35.79
C ALA A 57 -1.04 -58.72 -37.26
N THR A 58 -0.43 -57.67 -37.82
CA THR A 58 0.55 -57.80 -38.93
C THR A 58 1.74 -56.89 -38.58
N PRO A 59 2.97 -57.37 -38.69
CA PRO A 59 4.14 -56.58 -38.41
C PRO A 59 4.53 -55.77 -39.63
N GLN A 60 4.60 -54.48 -39.53
CA GLN A 60 5.37 -53.66 -40.45
C GLN A 60 6.27 -52.73 -39.64
N ASP A 61 7.54 -52.86 -39.96
CA ASP A 61 8.65 -52.07 -39.51
C ASP A 61 8.35 -50.58 -39.64
N VAL A 62 8.24 -49.88 -38.51
CA VAL A 62 8.29 -48.43 -38.47
C VAL A 62 9.57 -48.07 -37.75
N GLU A 63 10.52 -47.66 -38.57
CA GLU A 63 11.78 -47.02 -38.31
C GLU A 63 11.71 -46.11 -37.07
N SER A 64 12.56 -46.42 -36.09
CA SER A 64 12.71 -45.64 -34.83
C SER A 64 13.29 -44.27 -35.14
N ALA A 65 12.41 -43.28 -35.27
CA ALA A 65 12.85 -41.89 -35.18
C ALA A 65 13.42 -41.61 -33.75
N PRO A 66 14.56 -40.91 -33.64
CA PRO A 66 15.14 -40.57 -32.33
C PRO A 66 14.13 -39.70 -31.57
N GLN A 67 13.62 -40.23 -30.46
CA GLN A 67 12.83 -39.44 -29.54
C GLN A 67 13.76 -38.36 -28.95
N THR A 68 13.61 -37.14 -29.43
CA THR A 68 14.10 -35.97 -28.74
C THR A 68 13.62 -36.02 -27.28
N PRO A 69 14.49 -35.84 -26.29
CA PRO A 69 14.09 -35.81 -24.89
C PRO A 69 12.98 -34.76 -24.78
N ARG A 70 11.78 -35.21 -24.42
CA ARG A 70 10.66 -34.33 -24.09
C ARG A 70 11.10 -33.54 -22.87
N GLU A 71 11.59 -32.33 -23.09
CA GLU A 71 11.85 -31.39 -22.00
C GLU A 71 10.61 -31.39 -21.10
N ALA A 72 10.79 -31.84 -19.87
CA ALA A 72 9.77 -31.72 -18.85
C ALA A 72 9.33 -30.24 -18.84
N PRO A 73 8.02 -29.93 -18.79
CA PRO A 73 7.57 -28.56 -18.76
C PRO A 73 8.30 -27.87 -17.61
N ALA A 74 9.13 -26.88 -17.94
CA ALA A 74 9.87 -26.12 -16.97
C ALA A 74 8.88 -25.65 -15.90
N SER A 75 9.08 -26.11 -14.67
CA SER A 75 8.30 -25.65 -13.50
C SER A 75 8.24 -24.15 -13.59
N PRO A 76 7.07 -23.51 -13.41
CA PRO A 76 6.98 -22.07 -13.45
C PRO A 76 7.97 -21.52 -12.41
N VAL A 77 9.07 -20.98 -12.88
CA VAL A 77 10.03 -20.29 -12.03
C VAL A 77 9.24 -19.12 -11.45
N ASN A 78 8.82 -19.23 -10.20
CA ASN A 78 8.25 -18.14 -9.44
C ASN A 78 9.35 -17.08 -9.29
N LEU A 79 9.49 -16.23 -10.31
CA LEU A 79 10.34 -15.05 -10.27
C LEU A 79 9.72 -14.05 -9.30
N VAL A 80 9.91 -14.31 -8.01
CA VAL A 80 9.57 -13.34 -6.98
C VAL A 80 10.50 -12.15 -7.18
N THR A 81 9.94 -11.00 -7.52
CA THR A 81 10.70 -9.76 -7.68
C THR A 81 11.29 -9.36 -6.33
N SER A 82 12.60 -9.09 -6.29
CA SER A 82 13.30 -8.68 -5.07
C SER A 82 13.81 -7.24 -5.19
N LEU A 83 14.41 -6.71 -4.12
CA LEU A 83 15.09 -5.41 -4.17
C LEU A 83 16.24 -5.37 -5.17
N THR A 84 16.86 -6.52 -5.43
CA THR A 84 18.04 -6.63 -6.31
C THR A 84 17.72 -7.14 -7.70
N ASN A 85 16.55 -7.74 -7.89
CA ASN A 85 16.12 -8.29 -9.18
C ASN A 85 14.69 -7.86 -9.51
N PRO A 86 14.51 -7.01 -10.51
CA PRO A 86 15.50 -6.29 -11.34
C PRO A 86 16.29 -5.24 -10.54
N PRO A 87 17.54 -4.90 -10.94
CA PRO A 87 18.42 -4.01 -10.18
C PRO A 87 17.85 -2.60 -9.97
N GLN A 88 16.89 -2.20 -10.80
CA GLN A 88 16.17 -0.93 -10.68
C GLN A 88 15.30 -0.84 -9.42
N ASN A 89 14.89 -1.97 -8.83
CA ASN A 89 14.00 -2.01 -7.67
C ASN A 89 14.60 -1.35 -6.42
N ARG A 90 15.93 -1.42 -6.23
CA ARG A 90 16.59 -0.70 -5.12
C ARG A 90 16.42 0.82 -5.22
N TRP A 91 16.50 1.37 -6.43
CA TRP A 91 16.30 2.79 -6.66
C TRP A 91 14.83 3.18 -6.51
N ARG A 92 13.91 2.30 -6.95
CA ARG A 92 12.46 2.44 -6.74
C ARG A 92 12.11 2.43 -5.25
N PHE A 93 12.76 1.58 -4.47
CA PHE A 93 12.60 1.53 -3.02
C PHE A 93 13.06 2.84 -2.37
N ILE A 94 14.25 3.36 -2.73
CA ILE A 94 14.74 4.65 -2.22
C ILE A 94 13.78 5.78 -2.58
N SER A 95 13.28 5.81 -3.83
CA SER A 95 12.28 6.78 -4.27
C SER A 95 10.98 6.67 -3.45
N SER A 96 10.52 5.45 -3.20
CA SER A 96 9.32 5.22 -2.37
C SER A 96 9.55 5.72 -0.94
N CYS A 97 10.69 5.44 -0.30
CA CYS A 97 11.02 5.96 1.02
C CYS A 97 11.03 7.50 1.06
N LEU A 98 11.57 8.15 0.02
CA LEU A 98 11.55 9.61 -0.07
C LEU A 98 10.12 10.16 -0.23
N MET A 99 9.27 9.46 -0.98
CA MET A 99 7.83 9.78 -1.08
C MET A 99 7.12 9.60 0.25
N PHE A 100 7.35 8.49 0.97
CA PHE A 100 6.79 8.26 2.30
C PHE A 100 7.23 9.34 3.31
N PHE A 101 8.49 9.73 3.28
CA PHE A 101 9.00 10.84 4.09
C PHE A 101 8.25 12.15 3.79
N ALA A 102 8.09 12.50 2.50
CA ALA A 102 7.35 13.69 2.08
C ALA A 102 5.87 13.63 2.51
N HIS A 103 5.24 12.44 2.47
CA HIS A 103 3.88 12.24 2.96
C HIS A 103 3.79 12.48 4.47
N GLY A 104 4.70 11.91 5.26
CA GLY A 104 4.76 12.16 6.69
C GLY A 104 4.90 13.64 7.04
N MET A 105 5.74 14.36 6.29
CA MET A 105 5.87 15.80 6.44
C MET A 105 4.56 16.54 6.12
N SER A 106 3.88 16.16 5.07
CA SER A 106 2.63 16.80 4.63
C SER A 106 1.49 16.61 5.62
N ASP A 107 1.37 15.41 6.18
CA ASP A 107 0.25 15.05 7.05
C ASP A 107 0.39 15.62 8.47
N SER A 108 1.62 15.74 8.98
CA SER A 108 1.86 16.12 10.36
C SER A 108 2.02 17.64 10.59
N ALA A 109 2.59 18.36 9.63
CA ALA A 109 2.85 19.80 9.76
C ALA A 109 1.59 20.65 9.98
N PRO A 110 0.44 20.39 9.34
CA PRO A 110 -0.77 21.17 9.52
C PRO A 110 -1.23 21.24 10.97
N GLY A 111 -1.12 20.13 11.72
CA GLY A 111 -1.47 20.09 13.15
C GLY A 111 -0.70 21.10 13.99
N ALA A 112 0.60 21.24 13.75
CA ALA A 112 1.46 22.20 14.44
C ALA A 112 1.22 23.66 13.99
N LEU A 113 0.69 23.84 12.78
CA LEU A 113 0.43 25.17 12.21
C LEU A 113 -0.96 25.73 12.53
N ILE A 114 -1.87 24.95 13.10
CA ILE A 114 -3.26 25.38 13.42
C ILE A 114 -3.30 26.72 14.13
N PRO A 115 -2.58 26.96 15.25
CA PRO A 115 -2.68 28.24 15.98
C PRO A 115 -2.25 29.44 15.14
N TYR A 116 -1.31 29.24 14.24
CA TYR A 116 -0.80 30.27 13.35
C TYR A 116 -1.77 30.57 12.19
N ILE A 117 -2.48 29.54 11.72
CA ILE A 117 -3.54 29.66 10.71
C ILE A 117 -4.75 30.39 11.31
N GLU A 118 -5.21 30.00 12.50
CA GLU A 118 -6.27 30.68 13.24
C GLU A 118 -6.01 32.19 13.37
N LYS A 119 -4.80 32.52 13.82
CA LYS A 119 -4.38 33.92 13.98
C LYS A 119 -4.30 34.65 12.64
N ALA A 120 -3.79 34.00 11.58
CA ALA A 120 -3.57 34.63 10.28
C ALA A 120 -4.87 34.97 9.55
N TYR A 121 -5.89 34.11 9.68
CA TYR A 121 -7.19 34.30 9.04
C TYR A 121 -8.27 34.82 9.99
N ASN A 122 -7.98 34.98 11.28
CA ASN A 122 -8.93 35.37 12.33
C ASN A 122 -10.17 34.47 12.33
N ILE A 123 -9.96 33.15 12.31
CA ILE A 123 -10.99 32.10 12.27
C ILE A 123 -10.80 31.15 13.46
N GLN A 124 -11.89 30.45 13.83
CA GLN A 124 -11.88 29.50 14.93
C GLN A 124 -11.30 28.15 14.51
N TYR A 125 -10.81 27.37 15.48
CA TYR A 125 -10.28 26.02 15.32
C TYR A 125 -11.18 25.12 14.47
N ALA A 126 -12.50 25.13 14.72
CA ALA A 126 -13.47 24.33 13.96
C ALA A 126 -13.46 24.65 12.46
N VAL A 127 -13.22 25.90 12.08
CA VAL A 127 -13.11 26.31 10.68
C VAL A 127 -11.78 25.86 10.09
N VAL A 128 -10.68 26.00 10.84
CA VAL A 128 -9.35 25.52 10.40
C VAL A 128 -9.39 24.02 10.16
N SER A 129 -10.11 23.24 10.98
CA SER A 129 -10.18 21.78 10.84
C SER A 129 -10.79 21.31 9.51
N MET A 130 -11.45 22.19 8.74
CA MET A 130 -11.94 21.89 7.39
C MET A 130 -10.81 21.45 6.42
N ILE A 131 -9.56 21.83 6.68
CA ILE A 131 -8.41 21.35 5.90
C ILE A 131 -8.26 19.83 5.99
N PHE A 132 -8.46 19.25 7.18
CA PHE A 132 -8.39 17.79 7.37
C PHE A 132 -9.57 17.08 6.71
N VAL A 133 -10.77 17.66 6.78
CA VAL A 133 -11.95 17.12 6.08
C VAL A 133 -11.72 17.14 4.58
N ALA A 134 -11.22 18.24 4.02
CA ALA A 134 -10.90 18.34 2.60
C ALA A 134 -9.85 17.33 2.17
N ASN A 135 -8.80 17.16 2.97
CA ASN A 135 -7.76 16.15 2.75
C ASN A 135 -8.36 14.73 2.73
N ALA A 136 -9.20 14.38 3.72
CA ALA A 136 -9.88 13.10 3.78
C ALA A 136 -10.79 12.85 2.57
N VAL A 137 -11.55 13.85 2.11
CA VAL A 137 -12.36 13.75 0.88
C VAL A 137 -11.46 13.51 -0.33
N GLY A 138 -10.29 14.14 -0.40
CA GLY A 138 -9.28 13.88 -1.42
C GLY A 138 -8.81 12.43 -1.41
N PHE A 139 -8.52 11.86 -0.23
CA PHE A 139 -8.16 10.44 -0.05
C PHE A 139 -9.26 9.50 -0.55
N ILE A 140 -10.51 9.74 -0.18
CA ILE A 140 -11.66 8.92 -0.61
C ILE A 140 -11.81 8.99 -2.14
N THR A 141 -11.68 10.19 -2.71
CA THR A 141 -11.80 10.41 -4.15
C THR A 141 -10.67 9.73 -4.94
N ALA A 142 -9.49 9.58 -4.34
CA ALA A 142 -8.35 8.91 -4.96
C ALA A 142 -8.61 7.41 -5.19
N ALA A 143 -9.41 6.74 -4.36
CA ALA A 143 -9.59 5.29 -4.41
C ALA A 143 -10.03 4.77 -5.79
N PRO A 144 -11.09 5.27 -6.44
CA PRO A 144 -11.47 4.85 -7.78
C PRO A 144 -10.53 5.36 -8.87
N LEU A 145 -9.84 6.49 -8.64
CA LEU A 145 -8.98 7.13 -9.63
C LEU A 145 -7.62 6.46 -9.75
N THR A 146 -7.07 5.93 -8.66
CA THR A 146 -5.73 5.33 -8.60
C THR A 146 -5.56 4.25 -9.67
N HIS A 147 -6.49 3.29 -9.76
CA HIS A 147 -6.44 2.22 -10.75
C HIS A 147 -6.55 2.77 -12.18
N LEU A 148 -7.44 3.73 -12.39
CA LEU A 148 -7.65 4.34 -13.70
C LEU A 148 -6.41 5.10 -14.19
N LEU A 149 -5.75 5.85 -13.29
CA LEU A 149 -4.54 6.60 -13.60
C LEU A 149 -3.38 5.66 -13.91
N ASP A 150 -3.13 4.66 -13.06
CA ASP A 150 -2.02 3.72 -13.23
C ASP A 150 -2.15 2.92 -14.53
N THR A 151 -3.37 2.46 -14.86
CA THR A 151 -3.61 1.68 -16.10
C THR A 151 -3.56 2.52 -17.38
N ARG A 152 -3.97 3.78 -17.34
CA ARG A 152 -4.00 4.63 -18.54
C ARG A 152 -2.70 5.37 -18.80
N LEU A 153 -2.04 5.87 -17.77
CA LEU A 153 -0.84 6.69 -17.87
C LEU A 153 0.44 5.87 -17.68
N GLY A 154 0.34 4.74 -16.98
CA GLY A 154 1.48 3.98 -16.50
C GLY A 154 2.09 4.59 -15.24
N ARG A 155 2.90 3.79 -14.52
CA ARG A 155 3.42 4.12 -13.19
C ARG A 155 4.22 5.44 -13.16
N SER A 156 5.16 5.62 -14.09
CA SER A 156 6.02 6.81 -14.12
C SER A 156 5.23 8.11 -14.27
N LYS A 157 4.31 8.15 -15.24
CA LYS A 157 3.50 9.36 -15.49
C LYS A 157 2.52 9.63 -14.36
N THR A 158 1.97 8.59 -13.74
CA THR A 158 1.09 8.71 -12.57
C THR A 158 1.85 9.31 -11.39
N VAL A 159 3.09 8.86 -11.12
CA VAL A 159 3.97 9.45 -10.11
C VAL A 159 4.19 10.94 -10.38
N MET A 160 4.60 11.29 -11.61
CA MET A 160 4.85 12.69 -11.98
C MET A 160 3.58 13.56 -11.84
N LEU A 161 2.43 13.05 -12.27
CA LEU A 161 1.15 13.76 -12.16
C LEU A 161 0.78 14.04 -10.71
N CYS A 162 0.83 13.01 -9.85
CA CYS A 162 0.46 13.15 -8.45
C CYS A 162 1.41 14.10 -7.70
N MET A 163 2.73 13.99 -7.93
CA MET A 163 3.68 14.91 -7.33
C MET A 163 3.49 16.35 -7.85
N SER A 164 3.10 16.54 -9.11
CA SER A 164 2.77 17.87 -9.66
C SER A 164 1.48 18.43 -9.02
N LEU A 165 0.48 17.60 -8.74
CA LEU A 165 -0.72 18.02 -7.99
C LEU A 165 -0.36 18.49 -6.58
N LEU A 166 0.54 17.78 -5.89
CA LEU A 166 1.05 18.20 -4.57
C LEU A 166 1.73 19.55 -4.65
N ILE A 167 2.63 19.75 -5.62
CA ILE A 167 3.30 21.04 -5.84
C ILE A 167 2.28 22.14 -6.08
N ALA A 168 1.27 21.91 -6.92
CA ALA A 168 0.23 22.90 -7.20
C ALA A 168 -0.54 23.28 -5.92
N GLY A 169 -0.90 22.30 -5.10
CA GLY A 169 -1.55 22.53 -3.80
C GLY A 169 -0.67 23.35 -2.84
N TYR A 170 0.62 22.98 -2.71
CA TYR A 170 1.55 23.69 -1.84
C TYR A 170 1.85 25.10 -2.33
N VAL A 171 2.01 25.31 -3.64
CA VAL A 171 2.19 26.65 -4.23
C VAL A 171 0.97 27.54 -3.95
N ALA A 172 -0.24 26.98 -4.09
CA ALA A 172 -1.44 27.72 -3.76
C ALA A 172 -1.47 28.15 -2.29
N ILE A 173 -1.04 27.31 -1.33
CA ILE A 173 -0.96 27.66 0.08
C ILE A 173 0.15 28.68 0.34
N LEU A 174 1.29 28.55 -0.36
CA LEU A 174 2.47 29.40 -0.14
C LEU A 174 2.18 30.90 -0.39
N VAL A 175 1.35 31.21 -1.37
CA VAL A 175 0.98 32.59 -1.72
C VAL A 175 -0.02 33.22 -0.74
N HIS A 176 -0.44 32.48 0.29
CA HIS A 176 -1.36 32.95 1.33
C HIS A 176 -2.71 33.43 0.77
N PRO A 177 -3.46 32.58 0.08
CA PRO A 177 -4.74 32.91 -0.53
C PRO A 177 -5.86 33.02 0.52
N PRO A 178 -7.08 33.41 0.15
CA PRO A 178 -8.25 33.28 1.04
C PRO A 178 -8.39 31.84 1.54
N PHE A 179 -8.86 31.67 2.78
CA PHE A 179 -8.91 30.36 3.48
C PHE A 179 -9.62 29.26 2.68
N GLY A 180 -10.69 29.60 1.94
CA GLY A 180 -11.38 28.62 1.07
C GLY A 180 -10.48 27.98 0.03
N VAL A 181 -9.52 28.72 -0.53
CA VAL A 181 -8.52 28.19 -1.46
C VAL A 181 -7.54 27.24 -0.74
N VAL A 182 -7.17 27.54 0.51
CA VAL A 182 -6.37 26.63 1.34
C VAL A 182 -7.09 25.31 1.51
N VAL A 183 -8.39 25.31 1.81
CA VAL A 183 -9.20 24.09 1.95
C VAL A 183 -9.23 23.28 0.66
N VAL A 184 -9.46 23.92 -0.50
CA VAL A 184 -9.41 23.24 -1.81
C VAL A 184 -8.01 22.70 -2.11
N SER A 185 -6.94 23.40 -1.72
CA SER A 185 -5.57 22.93 -1.88
C SER A 185 -5.34 21.64 -1.11
N TYR A 186 -5.86 21.50 0.11
CA TYR A 186 -5.77 20.27 0.90
C TYR A 186 -6.54 19.10 0.28
N PHE A 187 -7.66 19.36 -0.40
CA PHE A 187 -8.32 18.32 -1.19
C PHE A 187 -7.41 17.80 -2.31
N VAL A 188 -6.77 18.70 -3.07
CA VAL A 188 -5.87 18.33 -4.17
C VAL A 188 -4.63 17.60 -3.64
N ILE A 189 -4.07 18.04 -2.52
CA ILE A 189 -2.95 17.40 -1.83
C ILE A 189 -3.36 15.98 -1.40
N GLY A 190 -4.51 15.82 -0.74
CA GLY A 190 -5.02 14.52 -0.30
C GLY A 190 -5.22 13.53 -1.44
N LEU A 191 -5.72 14.00 -2.58
CA LEU A 191 -5.88 13.19 -3.79
C LEU A 191 -4.52 12.66 -4.30
N GLY A 192 -3.51 13.51 -4.38
CA GLY A 192 -2.17 13.14 -4.81
C GLY A 192 -1.48 12.19 -3.82
N LEU A 193 -1.55 12.49 -2.51
CA LEU A 193 -0.98 11.67 -1.43
C LEU A 193 -1.57 10.26 -1.42
N ALA A 194 -2.89 10.12 -1.44
CA ALA A 194 -3.57 8.83 -1.37
C ALA A 194 -3.24 7.95 -2.58
N THR A 195 -3.22 8.54 -3.78
CA THR A 195 -2.84 7.81 -5.00
C THR A 195 -1.41 7.29 -4.88
N MET A 196 -0.45 8.12 -4.47
CA MET A 196 0.95 7.71 -4.32
C MET A 196 1.13 6.67 -3.23
N LEU A 197 0.48 6.85 -2.07
CA LEU A 197 0.54 5.91 -0.96
C LEU A 197 0.05 4.52 -1.38
N SER A 198 -1.09 4.46 -2.05
CA SER A 198 -1.66 3.20 -2.55
C SER A 198 -0.72 2.49 -3.53
N LEU A 199 -0.20 3.22 -4.51
CA LEU A 199 0.69 2.64 -5.53
C LEU A 199 2.02 2.14 -4.95
N ASN A 200 2.62 2.90 -4.03
CA ASN A 200 3.86 2.51 -3.37
C ASN A 200 3.65 1.32 -2.43
N ASN A 201 2.56 1.30 -1.65
CA ASN A 201 2.23 0.16 -0.79
C ASN A 201 2.11 -1.13 -1.59
N VAL A 202 1.38 -1.11 -2.71
CA VAL A 202 1.24 -2.28 -3.59
C VAL A 202 2.59 -2.71 -4.17
N PHE A 203 3.42 -1.76 -4.61
CA PHE A 203 4.75 -2.07 -5.13
C PHE A 203 5.63 -2.74 -4.07
N LEU A 204 5.74 -2.15 -2.88
CA LEU A 204 6.63 -2.62 -1.81
C LEU A 204 6.15 -3.95 -1.22
N ALA A 205 4.84 -4.13 -1.05
CA ALA A 205 4.26 -5.37 -0.53
C ALA A 205 4.46 -6.57 -1.46
N ASN A 206 4.61 -6.34 -2.77
CA ASN A 206 4.82 -7.40 -3.77
C ASN A 206 6.30 -7.79 -3.95
N LEU A 207 7.22 -7.15 -3.23
CA LEU A 207 8.64 -7.54 -3.23
C LEU A 207 8.88 -8.73 -2.30
N ASP A 208 9.95 -9.48 -2.58
CA ASP A 208 10.48 -10.45 -1.61
C ASP A 208 10.75 -9.73 -0.28
N LYS A 209 10.30 -10.32 0.85
CA LYS A 209 10.29 -9.68 2.17
C LYS A 209 9.48 -8.38 2.23
N GLY A 210 8.39 -8.31 1.47
CA GLY A 210 7.55 -7.11 1.34
C GLY A 210 7.13 -6.49 2.67
N THR A 211 6.87 -7.28 3.70
CA THR A 211 6.50 -6.78 5.04
C THR A 211 7.62 -5.96 5.69
N GLU A 212 8.87 -6.46 5.61
CA GLU A 212 10.04 -5.75 6.16
C GLU A 212 10.31 -4.45 5.38
N ILE A 213 10.26 -4.54 4.06
CA ILE A 213 10.49 -3.41 3.14
C ILE A 213 9.43 -2.33 3.34
N LEU A 214 8.17 -2.74 3.48
CA LEU A 214 7.06 -1.83 3.74
C LEU A 214 7.21 -1.16 5.11
N GLY A 215 7.66 -1.91 6.13
CA GLY A 215 7.98 -1.38 7.45
C GLY A 215 9.05 -0.29 7.42
N LEU A 216 10.11 -0.47 6.62
CA LEU A 216 11.15 0.55 6.43
C LEU A 216 10.61 1.82 5.76
N ALA A 217 9.75 1.67 4.75
CA ALA A 217 9.11 2.81 4.10
C ALA A 217 8.20 3.60 5.06
N HIS A 218 7.40 2.89 5.88
CA HIS A 218 6.61 3.53 6.94
C HIS A 218 7.48 4.16 8.04
N GLY A 219 8.66 3.60 8.31
CA GLY A 219 9.68 4.24 9.15
C GLY A 219 10.11 5.59 8.60
N ALA A 220 10.35 5.69 7.28
CA ALA A 220 10.65 6.97 6.63
C ALA A 220 9.49 7.97 6.75
N TYR A 221 8.23 7.50 6.62
CA TYR A 221 7.05 8.32 6.88
C TYR A 221 7.04 8.85 8.33
N GLY A 222 7.30 7.99 9.31
CA GLY A 222 7.37 8.38 10.72
C GLY A 222 8.44 9.44 11.00
N ILE A 223 9.61 9.34 10.36
CA ILE A 223 10.67 10.36 10.45
C ILE A 223 10.16 11.69 9.88
N GLY A 224 9.56 11.70 8.71
CA GLY A 224 8.95 12.90 8.13
C GLY A 224 7.88 13.50 9.03
N GLY A 225 7.01 12.63 9.60
CA GLY A 225 5.96 13.01 10.54
C GLY A 225 6.46 13.63 11.84
N THR A 226 7.64 13.24 12.30
CA THR A 226 8.28 13.79 13.50
C THR A 226 9.02 15.09 13.21
N VAL A 227 9.74 15.17 12.11
CA VAL A 227 10.60 16.32 11.79
C VAL A 227 9.78 17.53 11.34
N ALA A 228 8.70 17.33 10.60
CA ALA A 228 7.94 18.43 10.01
C ALA A 228 7.28 19.35 11.06
N PRO A 229 6.60 18.88 12.12
CA PRO A 229 6.06 19.76 13.16
C PRO A 229 7.13 20.57 13.85
N LEU A 230 8.32 20.01 14.07
CA LEU A 230 9.44 20.71 14.71
C LEU A 230 9.91 21.88 13.83
N ILE A 231 10.11 21.64 12.54
CA ILE A 231 10.52 22.68 11.59
C ILE A 231 9.42 23.74 11.46
N ALA A 232 8.16 23.30 11.27
CA ALA A 232 7.02 24.18 11.09
C ALA A 232 6.83 25.12 12.30
N THR A 233 6.91 24.57 13.52
CA THR A 233 6.81 25.33 14.77
C THR A 233 8.01 26.27 14.92
N ALA A 234 9.23 25.80 14.67
CA ALA A 234 10.43 26.64 14.76
C ALA A 234 10.37 27.82 13.80
N MET A 235 9.92 27.61 12.56
CA MET A 235 9.75 28.70 11.59
C MET A 235 8.70 29.71 12.07
N ALA A 236 7.52 29.22 12.46
CA ALA A 236 6.39 30.06 12.83
C ALA A 236 6.64 30.85 14.16
N SER A 237 7.30 30.23 15.15
CA SER A 237 7.65 30.87 16.41
C SER A 237 8.71 31.98 16.26
N ASN A 238 9.57 31.88 15.26
CA ASN A 238 10.54 32.93 14.89
C ASN A 238 9.97 34.01 13.96
N GLY A 239 8.63 34.09 13.84
CA GLY A 239 7.97 35.14 13.08
C GLY A 239 7.95 34.92 11.54
N ILE A 240 8.43 33.76 11.06
CA ILE A 240 8.31 33.38 9.67
C ILE A 240 6.84 33.02 9.38
N ARG A 241 6.30 33.52 8.28
CA ARG A 241 4.91 33.20 7.91
C ARG A 241 4.71 31.68 7.82
N TRP A 242 3.67 31.17 8.46
CA TRP A 242 3.37 29.74 8.52
C TRP A 242 3.34 29.05 7.14
N SER A 243 2.85 29.76 6.10
CA SER A 243 2.76 29.22 4.74
C SER A 243 4.14 28.94 4.10
N TYR A 244 5.20 29.57 4.55
CA TYR A 244 6.57 29.36 3.99
C TYR A 244 7.12 27.97 4.32
N PHE A 245 6.59 27.27 5.33
CA PHE A 245 6.91 25.86 5.54
C PHE A 245 6.67 25.01 4.28
N PHE A 246 5.62 25.32 3.53
CA PHE A 246 5.28 24.55 2.32
C PHE A 246 6.30 24.70 1.18
N SER A 247 7.21 25.67 1.24
CA SER A 247 8.35 25.74 0.30
C SER A 247 9.27 24.54 0.44
N ILE A 248 9.41 23.98 1.64
CA ILE A 248 10.18 22.74 1.89
C ILE A 248 9.47 21.56 1.22
N ASN A 249 8.16 21.46 1.41
CA ASN A 249 7.36 20.40 0.78
C ASN A 249 7.40 20.50 -0.76
N ILE A 250 7.40 21.70 -1.33
CA ILE A 250 7.57 21.94 -2.76
C ILE A 250 8.94 21.42 -3.23
N ALA A 251 10.03 21.77 -2.52
CA ALA A 251 11.37 21.32 -2.88
C ALA A 251 11.50 19.79 -2.86
N VAL A 252 10.99 19.14 -1.81
CA VAL A 252 11.00 17.68 -1.70
C VAL A 252 10.13 17.03 -2.79
N SER A 253 8.97 17.62 -3.10
CA SER A 253 8.09 17.12 -4.16
C SER A 253 8.70 17.28 -5.54
N LEU A 254 9.44 18.37 -5.82
CA LEU A 254 10.17 18.54 -7.06
C LEU A 254 11.23 17.46 -7.27
N VAL A 255 12.00 17.15 -6.21
CA VAL A 255 12.95 16.03 -6.25
C VAL A 255 12.21 14.73 -6.58
N ASN A 256 11.05 14.47 -5.98
CA ASN A 256 10.25 13.27 -6.23
C ASN A 256 9.67 13.22 -7.64
N VAL A 257 9.27 14.36 -8.25
CA VAL A 257 8.82 14.40 -9.66
C VAL A 257 9.91 13.86 -10.59
N PHE A 258 11.12 14.40 -10.49
CA PHE A 258 12.20 14.05 -11.41
C PHE A 258 12.76 12.65 -11.08
N TYR A 259 13.08 12.40 -9.82
CA TYR A 259 13.68 11.13 -9.39
C TYR A 259 12.69 9.97 -9.56
N GLY A 260 11.46 10.11 -9.06
CA GLY A 260 10.42 9.10 -9.20
C GLY A 260 10.05 8.85 -10.65
N GLY A 261 9.87 9.92 -11.45
CA GLY A 261 9.60 9.81 -12.88
C GLY A 261 10.69 9.03 -13.63
N TRP A 262 11.97 9.29 -13.32
CA TRP A 262 13.10 8.59 -13.92
C TRP A 262 13.18 7.12 -13.49
N VAL A 263 13.03 6.83 -12.20
CA VAL A 263 13.20 5.48 -11.64
C VAL A 263 12.07 4.55 -12.05
N PHE A 264 10.85 5.05 -12.17
CA PHE A 264 9.68 4.26 -12.58
C PHE A 264 9.44 4.23 -14.10
N ARG A 265 10.30 4.83 -14.91
CA ARG A 265 10.11 4.97 -16.38
C ARG A 265 9.90 3.63 -17.11
N ASN A 266 10.58 2.56 -16.69
CA ASN A 266 10.49 1.23 -17.30
C ASN A 266 9.81 0.21 -16.37
N TYR A 267 8.97 0.68 -15.45
CA TYR A 267 8.37 -0.19 -14.42
C TYR A 267 7.57 -1.34 -15.01
N GLU A 268 6.75 -1.07 -16.02
CA GLU A 268 5.89 -2.05 -16.67
C GLU A 268 6.70 -3.11 -17.45
N LYS A 269 7.86 -2.74 -17.98
CA LYS A 269 8.74 -3.65 -18.72
C LYS A 269 9.50 -4.59 -17.77
N ASP A 270 9.87 -4.09 -16.59
CA ASP A 270 10.65 -4.83 -15.61
C ASP A 270 9.80 -5.76 -14.74
N ASN A 271 8.47 -5.62 -14.77
CA ASN A 271 7.52 -6.44 -14.04
C ASN A 271 6.59 -7.25 -14.97
N PRO A 272 7.13 -8.22 -15.73
CA PRO A 272 6.34 -9.03 -16.65
C PRO A 272 5.26 -9.86 -15.94
N LEU A 273 5.42 -10.14 -14.64
CA LEU A 273 4.44 -10.90 -13.86
C LEU A 273 3.10 -10.15 -13.73
N GLN A 274 3.11 -8.83 -13.53
CA GLN A 274 1.88 -8.03 -13.53
C GLN A 274 1.26 -7.97 -14.92
N LEU A 275 2.08 -7.90 -15.97
CA LEU A 275 1.63 -7.97 -17.35
C LEU A 275 1.04 -9.35 -17.67
N MET A 276 1.70 -10.43 -17.26
CA MET A 276 1.21 -11.81 -17.44
C MET A 276 -0.09 -12.05 -16.67
N THR A 277 -0.20 -11.59 -15.42
CA THR A 277 -1.44 -11.70 -14.62
C THR A 277 -2.57 -10.87 -15.24
N SER A 278 -2.29 -9.70 -15.79
CA SER A 278 -3.28 -8.89 -16.50
C SER A 278 -3.70 -9.52 -17.82
N LEU A 279 -2.75 -10.07 -18.57
CA LEU A 279 -3.02 -10.82 -19.81
C LEU A 279 -3.78 -12.12 -19.55
N GLN A 280 -3.43 -12.85 -18.51
CA GLN A 280 -4.10 -14.09 -18.12
C GLN A 280 -5.53 -13.81 -17.62
N ARG A 281 -5.75 -12.73 -16.87
CA ARG A 281 -7.10 -12.23 -16.54
C ARG A 281 -7.89 -11.82 -17.79
N THR A 282 -7.24 -11.21 -18.76
CA THR A 282 -7.89 -10.82 -20.03
C THR A 282 -8.20 -12.04 -20.90
N ALA A 283 -7.34 -13.06 -20.90
CA ALA A 283 -7.54 -14.30 -21.63
C ALA A 283 -8.67 -15.13 -21.00
N SER A 284 -8.65 -15.35 -19.68
CA SER A 284 -9.74 -16.05 -18.98
C SER A 284 -11.08 -15.32 -19.10
N HIS A 285 -11.10 -13.99 -19.14
CA HIS A 285 -12.32 -13.24 -19.43
C HIS A 285 -12.80 -13.38 -20.90
N ARG A 286 -11.94 -13.81 -21.82
CA ARG A 286 -12.33 -14.06 -23.21
C ARG A 286 -12.91 -15.46 -23.39
N GLU A 287 -12.44 -16.43 -22.60
CA GLU A 287 -12.99 -17.79 -22.59
C GLU A 287 -14.34 -17.87 -21.84
N ASP A 288 -14.48 -17.13 -20.71
CA ASP A 288 -15.75 -17.03 -19.96
C ASP A 288 -16.76 -16.05 -20.57
N GLY A 289 -16.41 -15.38 -21.65
CA GLY A 289 -17.17 -14.29 -22.28
C GLY A 289 -18.51 -14.69 -22.91
N ALA A 290 -18.96 -15.95 -22.77
CA ALA A 290 -20.26 -16.38 -23.28
C ALA A 290 -21.40 -16.35 -22.25
N LEU A 291 -21.16 -16.38 -20.92
CA LEU A 291 -22.25 -16.57 -19.94
C LEU A 291 -22.13 -15.91 -18.55
N VAL A 292 -21.13 -15.07 -18.23
CA VAL A 292 -21.06 -14.50 -16.88
C VAL A 292 -21.13 -12.97 -16.92
N ARG A 293 -22.28 -12.47 -16.49
CA ARG A 293 -22.55 -11.06 -16.17
C ARG A 293 -21.45 -10.52 -15.24
N LYS A 294 -20.64 -9.59 -15.76
CA LYS A 294 -19.47 -8.96 -15.13
C LYS A 294 -19.82 -8.39 -13.74
N LYS A 295 -19.56 -9.15 -12.69
CA LYS A 295 -19.59 -8.62 -11.31
C LYS A 295 -18.43 -7.63 -11.17
N SER A 296 -18.72 -6.38 -10.76
CA SER A 296 -17.65 -5.40 -10.59
C SER A 296 -16.84 -5.77 -9.35
N PRO A 297 -15.48 -5.81 -9.43
CA PRO A 297 -14.61 -6.13 -8.29
C PRO A 297 -14.86 -5.22 -7.08
N LEU A 298 -15.28 -3.99 -7.32
CA LEU A 298 -15.64 -3.02 -6.29
C LEU A 298 -16.87 -3.47 -5.47
N LYS A 299 -17.90 -4.05 -6.12
CA LYS A 299 -19.08 -4.56 -5.42
C LYS A 299 -18.77 -5.76 -4.56
N ASP A 300 -17.83 -6.60 -4.98
CA ASP A 300 -17.40 -7.77 -4.20
C ASP A 300 -16.51 -7.35 -3.03
N ALA A 301 -15.64 -6.34 -3.21
CA ALA A 301 -14.83 -5.77 -2.13
C ALA A 301 -15.71 -5.10 -1.05
N VAL A 302 -16.71 -4.32 -1.44
CA VAL A 302 -17.66 -3.67 -0.49
C VAL A 302 -18.55 -4.68 0.22
N LYS A 303 -18.78 -5.88 -0.35
CA LYS A 303 -19.52 -6.96 0.32
C LYS A 303 -18.67 -7.82 1.23
N ASN A 304 -17.36 -7.74 1.11
CA ASN A 304 -16.45 -8.54 1.93
C ASN A 304 -16.31 -7.91 3.32
N THR A 305 -16.76 -8.63 4.34
CA THR A 305 -16.73 -8.19 5.74
C THR A 305 -15.31 -7.85 6.22
N VAL A 306 -14.29 -8.57 5.76
CA VAL A 306 -12.90 -8.30 6.11
C VAL A 306 -12.44 -6.96 5.55
N THR A 307 -12.84 -6.62 4.31
CA THR A 307 -12.55 -5.33 3.69
C THR A 307 -13.24 -4.19 4.43
N LEU A 308 -14.50 -4.38 4.82
CA LEU A 308 -15.27 -3.39 5.59
C LEU A 308 -14.69 -3.19 7.00
N LEU A 309 -14.36 -4.27 7.71
CA LEU A 309 -13.73 -4.18 9.03
C LEU A 309 -12.35 -3.53 8.95
N GLY A 310 -11.54 -3.88 7.96
CA GLY A 310 -10.25 -3.24 7.72
C GLY A 310 -10.38 -1.74 7.45
N ALA A 311 -11.35 -1.34 6.64
CA ALA A 311 -11.64 0.06 6.38
C ALA A 311 -12.09 0.80 7.64
N LEU A 312 -12.98 0.19 8.44
CA LEU A 312 -13.46 0.77 9.71
C LEU A 312 -12.34 0.91 10.75
N PHE A 313 -11.33 0.04 10.73
CA PHE A 313 -10.21 0.09 11.67
C PHE A 313 -9.19 1.17 11.32
N ILE A 314 -9.12 1.59 10.06
CA ILE A 314 -8.18 2.62 9.58
C ILE A 314 -8.75 4.03 9.75
N PHE A 315 -10.09 4.18 9.82
CA PHE A 315 -10.80 5.44 10.06
C PHE A 315 -11.27 5.57 11.49
#